data_f51180dd5846fb3ddd0d2b2c52df28da
#
_entry.id   f51180dd5846fb3ddd0d2b2c52df28da
#
_cell.length_a   1.000
_cell.length_b   1.000
_cell.length_c   1.000
_cell.angle_alpha   90.00
_cell.angle_beta   90.00
_cell.angle_gamma   90.00
#
_symmetry.space_group_name_H-M   'P 1'
#
loop_
_entity.id
_entity.type
_entity.pdbx_description
1 polymer ?
#
loop_
_entity_poly.entity_id
_entity_poly.type
_entity_poly.pdbx_seq_one_letter_code
_entity_poly.pdbx_strand_id
1 'polypeptide(L)'
;MKFMASWSIPQDKWLALCKRWGSMSPQERANAGEGVKIIGRWGDMTARTGVAIFESDSLAAVQRYAGQWNAYMDITLVPVLDDEVSAAVARQIVADNNA
;
A
#
# COMPACT_ATOMS: atom_id res chain seq x y z
N MET A 1 -9.76 7.46 -4.23
CA MET A 1 -9.61 7.00 -2.84
C MET A 1 -8.22 6.46 -2.64
N LYS A 2 -7.59 6.78 -1.53
CA LYS A 2 -6.22 6.33 -1.26
C LYS A 2 -6.18 5.19 -0.26
N PHE A 3 -5.27 4.26 -0.50
CA PHE A 3 -5.01 3.11 0.35
C PHE A 3 -3.53 3.05 0.68
N MET A 4 -3.21 2.73 1.93
CA MET A 4 -1.85 2.48 2.35
C MET A 4 -1.67 0.99 2.59
N ALA A 5 -0.69 0.42 1.90
CA ALA A 5 -0.23 -0.94 2.16
C ALA A 5 1.07 -0.88 2.97
N SER A 6 1.14 -1.66 4.02
CA SER A 6 2.39 -1.88 4.73
C SER A 6 2.63 -3.39 4.78
N TRP A 7 3.89 -3.79 4.69
CA TRP A 7 4.21 -5.21 4.63
C TRP A 7 5.43 -5.59 5.43
N SER A 8 5.48 -6.86 5.79
CA SER A 8 6.66 -7.51 6.33
C SER A 8 6.93 -8.79 5.54
N ILE A 9 8.20 -9.09 5.32
CA ILE A 9 8.61 -10.26 4.54
C ILE A 9 9.28 -11.24 5.49
N PRO A 10 8.69 -12.47 5.66
CA PRO A 10 9.31 -13.50 6.47
C PRO A 10 10.72 -13.84 5.95
N GLN A 11 11.60 -14.19 6.87
CA GLN A 11 13.00 -14.46 6.51
C GLN A 11 13.14 -15.60 5.48
N ASP A 12 12.29 -16.62 5.57
CA ASP A 12 12.32 -17.75 4.64
C ASP A 12 11.80 -17.39 3.23
N LYS A 13 11.15 -16.23 3.07
CA LYS A 13 10.68 -15.71 1.78
C LYS A 13 11.59 -14.63 1.20
N TRP A 14 12.57 -14.17 1.96
CA TRP A 14 13.34 -12.98 1.60
C TRP A 14 14.09 -13.12 0.27
N LEU A 15 14.83 -14.20 0.08
CA LEU A 15 15.61 -14.38 -1.17
C LEU A 15 14.68 -14.54 -2.38
N ALA A 16 13.56 -15.23 -2.22
CA ALA A 16 12.57 -15.38 -3.30
C ALA A 16 11.99 -14.01 -3.69
N LEU A 17 11.66 -13.16 -2.70
CA LEU A 17 11.19 -11.80 -2.94
C LEU A 17 12.25 -10.98 -3.66
N CYS A 18 13.48 -10.98 -3.20
CA CYS A 18 14.58 -10.25 -3.82
C CYS A 18 14.79 -10.68 -5.28
N LYS A 19 14.75 -11.96 -5.55
CA LYS A 19 14.87 -12.50 -6.90
C LYS A 19 13.75 -12.01 -7.80
N ARG A 20 12.51 -12.07 -7.33
CA ARG A 20 11.32 -11.62 -8.06
C ARG A 20 11.38 -10.12 -8.32
N TRP A 21 11.56 -9.33 -7.28
CA TRP A 21 11.56 -7.87 -7.36
C TRP A 21 12.72 -7.34 -8.19
N GLY A 22 13.92 -7.87 -7.97
CA GLY A 22 15.12 -7.44 -8.68
C GLY A 22 15.11 -7.80 -10.16
N SER A 23 14.31 -8.78 -10.58
CA SER A 23 14.20 -9.17 -12.00
C SER A 23 13.15 -8.35 -12.76
N MET A 24 12.32 -7.55 -12.08
CA MET A 24 11.26 -6.78 -12.71
C MET A 24 11.81 -5.52 -13.36
N SER A 25 11.28 -5.18 -14.55
CA SER A 25 11.57 -3.90 -15.20
C SER A 25 10.89 -2.75 -14.47
N PRO A 26 11.31 -1.48 -14.70
CA PRO A 26 10.58 -0.33 -14.15
C PRO A 26 9.11 -0.31 -14.52
N GLN A 27 8.77 -0.72 -15.76
CA GLN A 27 7.38 -0.78 -16.23
C GLN A 27 6.58 -1.85 -15.48
N GLU A 28 7.18 -3.02 -15.26
CA GLU A 28 6.53 -4.09 -14.49
C GLU A 28 6.30 -3.66 -13.03
N ARG A 29 7.30 -3.03 -12.41
CA ARG A 29 7.16 -2.55 -11.02
C ARG A 29 6.10 -1.47 -10.86
N ALA A 30 5.90 -0.64 -11.89
CA ALA A 30 4.89 0.43 -11.87
C ALA A 30 3.47 -0.07 -12.17
N ASN A 31 3.32 -1.29 -12.66
CA ASN A 31 2.03 -1.83 -13.08
C ASN A 31 1.33 -2.53 -11.91
N ALA A 32 0.35 -1.88 -11.33
CA ALA A 32 -0.50 -2.44 -10.27
C ALA A 32 -1.83 -3.00 -10.82
N GLY A 33 -1.94 -3.13 -12.14
CA GLY A 33 -3.15 -3.60 -12.79
C GLY A 33 -4.14 -2.47 -13.09
N GLU A 34 -5.20 -2.83 -13.80
CA GLU A 34 -6.23 -1.88 -14.21
C GLU A 34 -6.91 -1.24 -13.01
N GLY A 35 -7.08 0.07 -13.06
CA GLY A 35 -7.80 0.83 -12.05
C GLY A 35 -7.00 1.14 -10.79
N VAL A 36 -5.70 0.83 -10.75
CA VAL A 36 -4.83 1.11 -9.60
C VAL A 36 -3.63 1.93 -10.04
N LYS A 37 -3.42 3.06 -9.37
CA LYS A 37 -2.24 3.90 -9.57
C LYS A 37 -1.36 3.82 -8.32
N ILE A 38 -0.08 3.57 -8.50
CA ILE A 38 0.89 3.63 -7.42
C ILE A 38 1.35 5.08 -7.26
N ILE A 39 1.04 5.69 -6.12
CA ILE A 39 1.46 7.06 -5.80
C ILE A 39 2.90 7.07 -5.34
N GLY A 40 3.28 6.10 -4.54
CA GLY A 40 4.65 5.94 -4.08
C GLY A 40 4.86 4.61 -3.40
N ARG A 41 6.12 4.17 -3.34
CA ARG A 41 6.50 2.91 -2.71
C ARG A 41 7.91 3.06 -2.15
N TRP A 42 8.11 2.62 -0.91
CA TRP A 42 9.40 2.66 -0.24
C TRP A 42 9.63 1.35 0.50
N GLY A 43 10.84 0.84 0.41
CA GLY A 43 11.21 -0.40 1.08
C GLY A 43 12.37 -0.20 2.05
N ASP A 44 12.29 -0.85 3.20
CA ASP A 44 13.43 -1.03 4.11
C ASP A 44 13.95 -2.45 3.89
N MET A 45 15.02 -2.56 3.13
CA MET A 45 15.57 -3.86 2.72
C MET A 45 16.22 -4.60 3.89
N THR A 46 16.68 -3.89 4.91
CA THR A 46 17.32 -4.51 6.08
C THR A 46 16.31 -5.05 7.08
N ALA A 47 15.19 -4.32 7.27
CA ALA A 47 14.12 -4.77 8.15
C ALA A 47 13.11 -5.69 7.44
N ARG A 48 13.22 -5.86 6.14
CA ARG A 48 12.30 -6.63 5.30
C ARG A 48 10.86 -6.11 5.39
N THR A 49 10.72 -4.79 5.40
CA THR A 49 9.43 -4.11 5.47
C THR A 49 9.30 -3.08 4.38
N GLY A 50 8.11 -2.54 4.19
CA GLY A 50 7.89 -1.46 3.26
C GLY A 50 6.49 -0.90 3.34
N VAL A 51 6.25 0.15 2.58
CA VAL A 51 4.99 0.85 2.51
C VAL A 51 4.75 1.33 1.08
N ALA A 52 3.49 1.33 0.66
CA ALA A 52 3.07 1.91 -0.61
C ALA A 52 1.74 2.64 -0.46
N ILE A 53 1.55 3.66 -1.27
CA ILE A 53 0.28 4.38 -1.35
C ILE A 53 -0.29 4.15 -2.74
N PHE A 54 -1.56 3.75 -2.79
CA PHE A 54 -2.32 3.53 -4.02
C PHE A 54 -3.48 4.48 -4.14
N GLU A 55 -3.80 4.87 -5.37
CA GLU A 55 -5.03 5.57 -5.71
C GLU A 55 -5.90 4.63 -6.53
N SER A 56 -7.16 4.45 -6.14
CA SER A 56 -8.12 3.62 -6.87
C SER A 56 -9.54 3.92 -6.41
N ASP A 57 -10.50 3.72 -7.29
CA ASP A 57 -11.93 3.75 -6.96
C ASP A 57 -12.44 2.34 -6.56
N SER A 58 -11.57 1.34 -6.59
CA SER A 58 -11.94 -0.06 -6.34
C SER A 58 -11.02 -0.70 -5.32
N LEU A 59 -11.55 -0.98 -4.13
CA LEU A 59 -10.84 -1.77 -3.12
C LEU A 59 -10.50 -3.16 -3.67
N ALA A 60 -11.43 -3.77 -4.43
CA ALA A 60 -11.20 -5.08 -5.02
C ALA A 60 -9.98 -5.09 -5.96
N ALA A 61 -9.81 -4.03 -6.76
CA ALA A 61 -8.65 -3.92 -7.66
C ALA A 61 -7.34 -3.82 -6.87
N VAL A 62 -7.32 -3.04 -5.78
CA VAL A 62 -6.15 -2.90 -4.92
C VAL A 62 -5.82 -4.22 -4.22
N GLN A 63 -6.83 -4.91 -3.69
CA GLN A 63 -6.63 -6.21 -3.03
C GLN A 63 -6.16 -7.27 -4.02
N ARG A 64 -6.65 -7.24 -5.25
CA ARG A 64 -6.19 -8.16 -6.30
C ARG A 64 -4.69 -7.99 -6.57
N TYR A 65 -4.22 -6.74 -6.64
CA TYR A 65 -2.80 -6.47 -6.81
C TYR A 65 -2.00 -6.89 -5.58
N ALA A 66 -2.39 -6.40 -4.41
CA ALA A 66 -1.68 -6.72 -3.15
C ALA A 66 -1.66 -8.22 -2.89
N GLY A 67 -2.76 -8.91 -3.18
CA GLY A 67 -2.88 -10.35 -2.97
C GLY A 67 -1.89 -11.17 -3.79
N GLN A 68 -1.45 -10.68 -4.95
CA GLN A 68 -0.42 -11.34 -5.74
C GLN A 68 0.93 -11.39 -5.02
N TRP A 69 1.17 -10.46 -4.10
CA TRP A 69 2.41 -10.41 -3.33
C TRP A 69 2.35 -11.19 -2.02
N ASN A 70 1.16 -11.69 -1.63
CA ASN A 70 1.02 -12.49 -0.40
C ASN A 70 1.79 -13.80 -0.44
N ALA A 71 2.23 -14.26 -1.62
CA ALA A 71 3.14 -15.41 -1.72
C ALA A 71 4.49 -15.15 -1.05
N TYR A 72 4.87 -13.86 -0.89
CA TYR A 72 6.18 -13.45 -0.37
C TYR A 72 6.10 -12.71 0.96
N MET A 73 4.94 -12.09 1.28
CA MET A 73 4.88 -11.13 2.38
C MET A 73 3.50 -11.07 3.01
N ASP A 74 3.48 -10.63 4.26
CA ASP A 74 2.25 -10.29 4.96
C ASP A 74 1.96 -8.81 4.71
N ILE A 75 0.73 -8.48 4.29
CA ILE A 75 0.33 -7.13 3.89
C ILE A 75 -0.86 -6.68 4.71
N THR A 76 -0.78 -5.47 5.26
CA THR A 76 -1.92 -4.75 5.82
C THR A 76 -2.30 -3.64 4.86
N LEU A 77 -3.57 -3.57 4.49
CA LEU A 77 -4.10 -2.57 3.56
C LEU A 77 -5.22 -1.79 4.24
N VAL A 78 -5.06 -0.46 4.32
CA VAL A 78 -6.04 0.41 4.96
C VAL A 78 -6.37 1.61 4.08
N PRO A 79 -7.63 2.09 4.06
CA PRO A 79 -7.96 3.36 3.45
C PRO A 79 -7.38 4.50 4.29
N VAL A 80 -6.91 5.55 3.62
CA VAL A 80 -6.32 6.72 4.28
C VAL A 80 -6.89 7.99 3.68
N LEU A 81 -6.80 9.08 4.42
CA LEU A 81 -7.32 10.38 4.02
C LEU A 81 -6.18 11.34 3.72
N ASP A 82 -6.39 12.20 2.72
CA ASP A 82 -5.52 13.36 2.50
C ASP A 82 -5.66 14.38 3.64
N ASP A 83 -4.70 15.26 3.79
CA ASP A 83 -4.67 16.27 4.84
C ASP A 83 -5.95 17.12 4.90
N GLU A 84 -6.45 17.55 3.75
CA GLU A 84 -7.65 18.39 3.70
C GLU A 84 -8.89 17.66 4.23
N VAL A 85 -9.06 16.40 3.85
CA VAL A 85 -10.17 15.60 4.34
C VAL A 85 -9.98 15.28 5.83
N SER A 86 -8.76 14.97 6.25
CA SER A 86 -8.42 14.74 7.66
C SER A 86 -8.75 15.98 8.51
N ALA A 87 -8.41 17.16 8.01
CA ALA A 87 -8.72 18.43 8.70
C ALA A 87 -10.24 18.66 8.82
N ALA A 88 -11.00 18.31 7.78
CA ALA A 88 -12.46 18.39 7.83
C ALA A 88 -13.05 17.43 8.88
N VAL A 89 -12.53 16.22 8.94
CA VAL A 89 -12.92 15.24 9.97
C VAL A 89 -12.58 15.77 11.37
N ALA A 90 -11.39 16.35 11.53
CA ALA A 90 -10.96 16.92 12.81
C ALA A 90 -11.92 18.03 13.28
N ARG A 91 -12.34 18.93 12.38
CA ARG A 91 -13.32 19.97 12.69
C ARG A 91 -14.66 19.38 13.11
N GLN A 92 -15.09 18.30 12.45
CA GLN A 92 -16.34 17.63 12.80
C GLN A 92 -16.25 16.96 14.18
N ILE A 93 -15.13 16.34 14.51
CA ILE A 93 -14.89 15.77 15.83
C ILE A 93 -15.00 16.84 16.91
N VAL A 94 -14.42 18.02 16.70
CA VAL A 94 -14.54 19.15 17.64
C VAL A 94 -16.00 19.57 17.80
N ALA A 95 -16.73 19.73 16.71
CA ALA A 95 -18.14 20.10 16.75
C ALA A 95 -18.97 19.07 17.51
N ASP A 96 -18.74 17.78 17.27
CA ASP A 96 -19.49 16.69 17.92
C ASP A 96 -19.23 16.65 19.43
N ASN A 97 -18.05 17.07 19.88
CA ASN A 97 -17.70 17.09 21.30
C ASN A 97 -18.11 18.37 22.03
N ASN A 98 -18.52 19.41 21.29
CA ASN A 98 -18.99 20.68 21.83
C ASN A 98 -20.52 20.81 21.77
N ALA A 99 -21.18 19.86 21.19
CA ALA A 99 -22.64 19.88 21.02
C ALA A 99 -23.38 19.54 22.31
#